data_460e5e56f16ef79010caf63ae9a898cc
#
_entry.id   460e5e56f16ef79010caf63ae9a898cc
#
_cell.length_a   1.000
_cell.length_b   1.000
_cell.length_c   1.000
_cell.angle_alpha   90.00
_cell.angle_beta   90.00
_cell.angle_gamma   90.00
#
_symmetry.space_group_name_H-M   'P 1'
#
loop_
_entity.id
_entity.type
_entity.pdbx_description
1 polymer ?
#
loop_
_entity_poly.entity_id
_entity_poly.type
_entity_poly.pdbx_seq_one_letter_code
_entity_poly.pdbx_strand_id
1 'polypeptide(L)'
;MNRLVVAAPASGSGKTTVATGLMAALRRAGDKVAPFKVGPDYIDPGYHSVATGRPGRNLDPVMVGEHRVASLFAHGARGCDLAVVEGVMGLFDGRVDTEGIGSTAHVAKLLSAPVLFVVDARGQSRSLAALLHGFRGYDPTVRLGGVVLNQVGSARHEQVLRGACAEVGLEVLGVLPRDDKFALPSRHLGLVTAAEHGPAATAAVDAIADAVARHVDLDAVRRLAAEVPALAVPTWDAHTEVEPVAGTPTIAVAGGAAFTFGYAEQVELLAAAGADVVVVDPLRDEALPDGTAGLVLPGGFPEQHAAELSGNDKLRAAVAALVRRGAPVHAECGGLLYLANSLDGAPMCGVIDADGSMTPRLTLGYRDAVAPQDSVLARAGSRITGHEFHRTALSVPHGAKPAWRWRGHDLRPVAEGFVLGRVHASYLHTHPASAPEAVTRFVRACANESACSEATR
;
A
#
# COMPACT_ATOMS: atom_id res chain seq x y z
N MET A 1 10.63 -20.60 -4.01
CA MET A 1 10.88 -19.22 -3.52
C MET A 1 10.81 -19.24 -2.02
N ASN A 2 11.94 -18.95 -1.34
CA ASN A 2 12.00 -18.83 0.11
C ASN A 2 11.14 -17.63 0.55
N ARG A 3 10.37 -17.80 1.62
CA ARG A 3 9.43 -16.76 2.08
C ARG A 3 9.08 -16.92 3.54
N LEU A 4 8.83 -15.80 4.20
CA LEU A 4 8.28 -15.78 5.54
C LEU A 4 7.33 -14.57 5.72
N VAL A 5 6.46 -14.68 6.71
CA VAL A 5 5.53 -13.61 7.12
C VAL A 5 5.95 -13.10 8.49
N VAL A 6 6.10 -11.79 8.64
CA VAL A 6 6.35 -11.13 9.93
C VAL A 6 5.01 -10.69 10.51
N ALA A 7 4.60 -11.26 11.63
CA ALA A 7 3.32 -10.96 12.27
C ALA A 7 3.49 -10.62 13.76
N ALA A 8 2.41 -10.19 14.40
CA ALA A 8 2.42 -9.87 15.82
C ALA A 8 1.03 -10.09 16.44
N PRO A 9 0.90 -10.07 17.79
CA PRO A 9 -0.38 -10.17 18.47
C PRO A 9 -1.33 -8.99 18.17
N ALA A 10 -0.77 -7.79 17.96
CA ALA A 10 -1.53 -6.56 17.79
C ALA A 10 -0.75 -5.50 17.02
N SER A 11 -1.43 -4.41 16.63
CA SER A 11 -0.77 -3.20 16.15
C SER A 11 0.15 -2.60 17.22
N GLY A 12 1.23 -1.92 16.80
CA GLY A 12 2.18 -1.30 17.73
C GLY A 12 3.20 -2.24 18.37
N SER A 13 3.20 -3.54 18.04
CA SER A 13 4.18 -4.52 18.58
C SER A 13 5.59 -4.41 17.96
N GLY A 14 5.77 -3.56 16.93
CA GLY A 14 7.06 -3.35 16.25
C GLY A 14 7.25 -4.21 14.99
N LYS A 15 6.18 -4.70 14.38
CA LYS A 15 6.24 -5.46 13.10
C LYS A 15 7.03 -4.71 12.02
N THR A 16 6.67 -3.46 11.78
CA THR A 16 7.29 -2.64 10.73
C THR A 16 8.77 -2.42 10.97
N THR A 17 9.17 -2.15 12.21
CA THR A 17 10.59 -2.04 12.60
C THR A 17 11.33 -3.35 12.32
N VAL A 18 10.78 -4.49 12.74
CA VAL A 18 11.43 -5.79 12.54
C VAL A 18 11.44 -6.17 11.06
N ALA A 19 10.33 -6.03 10.34
CA ALA A 19 10.24 -6.40 8.93
C ALA A 19 11.18 -5.55 8.06
N THR A 20 11.13 -4.22 8.21
CA THR A 20 12.02 -3.29 7.50
C THR A 20 13.49 -3.55 7.82
N GLY A 21 13.80 -3.76 9.11
CA GLY A 21 15.16 -4.08 9.55
C GLY A 21 15.66 -5.42 9.01
N LEU A 22 14.82 -6.46 8.99
CA LEU A 22 15.17 -7.75 8.38
C LEU A 22 15.43 -7.62 6.88
N MET A 23 14.55 -6.94 6.15
CA MET A 23 14.72 -6.70 4.72
C MET A 23 16.06 -6.01 4.43
N ALA A 24 16.38 -4.94 5.17
CA ALA A 24 17.61 -4.19 4.99
C ALA A 24 18.86 -4.96 5.43
N ALA A 25 18.81 -5.66 6.57
CA ALA A 25 19.92 -6.47 7.07
C ALA A 25 20.24 -7.66 6.14
N LEU A 26 19.23 -8.38 5.66
CA LEU A 26 19.37 -9.45 4.68
C LEU A 26 19.98 -8.94 3.37
N ARG A 27 19.45 -7.81 2.83
CA ARG A 27 20.03 -7.19 1.64
C ARG A 27 21.51 -6.83 1.83
N ARG A 28 21.88 -6.25 2.97
CA ARG A 28 23.28 -5.92 3.28
C ARG A 28 24.17 -7.16 3.41
N ALA A 29 23.60 -8.29 3.84
CA ALA A 29 24.25 -9.57 3.88
C ALA A 29 24.36 -10.27 2.50
N GLY A 30 23.84 -9.64 1.43
CA GLY A 30 23.96 -10.09 0.04
C GLY A 30 22.72 -10.75 -0.55
N ASP A 31 21.64 -10.93 0.20
CA ASP A 31 20.39 -11.50 -0.32
C ASP A 31 19.64 -10.49 -1.23
N LYS A 32 19.04 -10.97 -2.29
CA LYS A 32 18.03 -10.24 -3.06
C LYS A 32 16.66 -10.44 -2.40
N VAL A 33 16.20 -9.42 -1.68
CA VAL A 33 14.97 -9.49 -0.87
C VAL A 33 13.79 -8.89 -1.62
N ALA A 34 12.69 -9.65 -1.72
CA ALA A 34 11.41 -9.16 -2.22
C ALA A 34 10.53 -8.66 -1.06
N PRO A 35 10.13 -7.39 -1.06
CA PRO A 35 9.34 -6.81 0.01
C PRO A 35 7.84 -6.86 -0.29
N PHE A 36 7.06 -7.30 0.71
CA PHE A 36 5.60 -7.31 0.61
C PHE A 36 4.95 -6.82 1.91
N LYS A 37 3.75 -6.26 1.77
CA LYS A 37 2.85 -5.86 2.85
C LYS A 37 1.50 -6.53 2.69
N VAL A 38 0.94 -7.07 3.76
CA VAL A 38 -0.44 -7.57 3.78
C VAL A 38 -1.41 -6.39 3.86
N GLY A 39 -2.49 -6.46 3.06
CA GLY A 39 -3.56 -5.47 3.08
C GLY A 39 -3.24 -4.18 2.31
N PRO A 40 -4.14 -3.18 2.40
CA PRO A 40 -4.10 -1.94 1.60
C PRO A 40 -3.29 -0.84 2.29
N ASP A 41 -2.13 -1.15 2.83
CA ASP A 41 -1.23 -0.19 3.46
C ASP A 41 -0.36 0.49 2.40
N TYR A 42 -0.28 1.82 2.43
CA TYR A 42 0.49 2.60 1.46
C TYR A 42 1.78 3.21 2.04
N ILE A 43 1.97 3.13 3.36
CA ILE A 43 3.08 3.79 4.05
C ILE A 43 4.25 2.83 4.22
N ASP A 44 4.00 1.66 4.80
CA ASP A 44 5.02 0.65 5.07
C ASP A 44 5.75 0.18 3.80
N PRO A 45 5.07 -0.04 2.63
CA PRO A 45 5.74 -0.37 1.38
C PRO A 45 6.81 0.64 0.93
N GLY A 46 6.66 1.92 1.28
CA GLY A 46 7.67 2.95 1.04
C GLY A 46 8.98 2.67 1.79
N TYR A 47 8.91 2.31 3.08
CA TYR A 47 10.07 1.90 3.87
C TYR A 47 10.67 0.58 3.40
N HIS A 48 9.83 -0.35 2.98
CA HIS A 48 10.30 -1.61 2.37
C HIS A 48 11.08 -1.35 1.08
N SER A 49 10.64 -0.37 0.28
CA SER A 49 11.36 0.03 -0.94
C SER A 49 12.73 0.61 -0.62
N VAL A 50 12.86 1.46 0.41
CA VAL A 50 14.15 1.98 0.89
C VAL A 50 15.04 0.83 1.38
N ALA A 51 14.49 -0.09 2.18
CA ALA A 51 15.21 -1.22 2.76
C ALA A 51 15.79 -2.16 1.69
N THR A 52 15.03 -2.44 0.63
CA THR A 52 15.38 -3.47 -0.36
C THR A 52 15.91 -2.92 -1.68
N GLY A 53 15.63 -1.64 -2.00
CA GLY A 53 15.87 -1.06 -3.33
C GLY A 53 14.92 -1.60 -4.41
N ARG A 54 13.81 -2.24 -4.04
CA ARG A 54 12.78 -2.79 -4.92
C ARG A 54 11.40 -2.22 -4.52
N PRO A 55 10.44 -2.09 -5.44
CA PRO A 55 9.11 -1.64 -5.08
C PRO A 55 8.48 -2.53 -4.00
N GLY A 56 8.04 -1.91 -2.91
CA GLY A 56 7.19 -2.57 -1.92
C GLY A 56 5.82 -2.83 -2.53
N ARG A 57 5.28 -4.05 -2.38
CA ARG A 57 4.03 -4.48 -2.99
C ARG A 57 3.03 -4.95 -1.95
N ASN A 58 1.76 -4.80 -2.27
CA ASN A 58 0.68 -5.22 -1.39
C ASN A 58 0.13 -6.58 -1.81
N LEU A 59 -0.18 -7.40 -0.80
CA LEU A 59 -0.90 -8.66 -0.95
C LEU A 59 -2.21 -8.56 -0.20
N ASP A 60 -3.27 -8.24 -0.91
CA ASP A 60 -4.59 -7.98 -0.33
C ASP A 60 -5.67 -8.87 -0.94
N PRO A 61 -5.99 -10.03 -0.30
CA PRO A 61 -6.99 -10.95 -0.82
C PRO A 61 -8.41 -10.36 -0.86
N VAL A 62 -8.68 -9.28 -0.11
CA VAL A 62 -9.98 -8.60 -0.12
C VAL A 62 -10.16 -7.78 -1.40
N MET A 63 -9.11 -7.06 -1.82
CA MET A 63 -9.17 -6.21 -3.00
C MET A 63 -8.94 -6.98 -4.30
N VAL A 64 -7.94 -7.87 -4.35
CA VAL A 64 -7.58 -8.57 -5.61
C VAL A 64 -8.20 -9.96 -5.75
N GLY A 65 -8.81 -10.50 -4.69
CA GLY A 65 -9.25 -11.88 -4.60
C GLY A 65 -8.13 -12.84 -4.20
N GLU A 66 -8.48 -13.90 -3.48
CA GLU A 66 -7.53 -14.90 -2.96
C GLU A 66 -6.69 -15.55 -4.07
N HIS A 67 -7.32 -15.83 -5.22
CA HIS A 67 -6.70 -16.50 -6.37
C HIS A 67 -5.54 -15.72 -6.99
N ARG A 68 -5.49 -14.38 -6.81
CA ARG A 68 -4.41 -13.54 -7.35
C ARG A 68 -3.23 -13.36 -6.40
N VAL A 69 -3.41 -13.59 -5.09
CA VAL A 69 -2.37 -13.31 -4.08
C VAL A 69 -1.07 -14.04 -4.40
N ALA A 70 -1.13 -15.33 -4.65
CA ALA A 70 0.06 -16.13 -4.90
C ALA A 70 0.75 -15.79 -6.25
N SER A 71 -0.01 -15.43 -7.28
CA SER A 71 0.54 -15.03 -8.59
C SER A 71 1.18 -13.64 -8.55
N LEU A 72 0.59 -12.67 -7.84
CA LEU A 72 1.18 -11.35 -7.59
C LEU A 72 2.44 -11.47 -6.72
N PHE A 73 2.41 -12.34 -5.70
CA PHE A 73 3.60 -12.66 -4.91
C PHE A 73 4.73 -13.22 -5.81
N ALA A 74 4.43 -14.20 -6.66
CA ALA A 74 5.41 -14.78 -7.57
C ALA A 74 6.01 -13.74 -8.54
N HIS A 75 5.20 -12.78 -9.01
CA HIS A 75 5.63 -11.66 -9.84
C HIS A 75 6.62 -10.75 -9.09
N GLY A 76 6.23 -10.22 -7.94
CA GLY A 76 7.08 -9.30 -7.14
C GLY A 76 8.36 -9.97 -6.61
N ALA A 77 8.35 -11.29 -6.42
CA ALA A 77 9.50 -12.08 -5.94
C ALA A 77 10.45 -12.52 -7.07
N ARG A 78 10.16 -12.22 -8.33
CA ARG A 78 10.98 -12.65 -9.48
C ARG A 78 12.43 -12.17 -9.34
N GLY A 79 13.37 -13.10 -9.44
CA GLY A 79 14.82 -12.84 -9.37
C GLY A 79 15.33 -12.51 -7.96
N CYS A 80 14.54 -12.80 -6.91
CA CYS A 80 14.94 -12.67 -5.52
C CYS A 80 15.29 -14.03 -4.91
N ASP A 81 16.06 -14.00 -3.83
CA ASP A 81 16.48 -15.20 -3.09
C ASP A 81 15.45 -15.51 -1.98
N LEU A 82 14.84 -14.47 -1.43
CA LEU A 82 13.97 -14.51 -0.26
C LEU A 82 12.90 -13.42 -0.35
N ALA A 83 11.67 -13.73 0.09
CA ALA A 83 10.60 -12.77 0.28
C ALA A 83 10.26 -12.59 1.77
N VAL A 84 10.11 -11.34 2.19
CA VAL A 84 9.61 -10.96 3.51
C VAL A 84 8.26 -10.27 3.35
N VAL A 85 7.23 -10.83 3.96
CA VAL A 85 5.86 -10.29 3.93
C VAL A 85 5.54 -9.70 5.30
N GLU A 86 5.41 -8.39 5.40
CA GLU A 86 4.96 -7.76 6.63
C GLU A 86 3.46 -7.87 6.78
N GLY A 87 2.99 -8.36 7.92
CA GLY A 87 1.59 -8.47 8.29
C GLY A 87 0.95 -7.12 8.66
N VAL A 88 -0.37 -7.10 8.69
CA VAL A 88 -1.21 -5.98 9.12
C VAL A 88 -1.89 -6.30 10.44
N MET A 89 -2.11 -5.31 11.29
CA MET A 89 -2.81 -5.44 12.59
C MET A 89 -2.30 -6.63 13.43
N GLY A 90 -3.15 -7.37 14.13
CA GLY A 90 -2.82 -8.65 14.74
C GLY A 90 -2.89 -9.79 13.73
N LEU A 91 -2.24 -10.92 14.06
CA LEU A 91 -2.10 -12.08 13.17
C LEU A 91 -3.43 -12.54 12.56
N PHE A 92 -4.49 -12.54 13.33
CA PHE A 92 -5.81 -13.04 12.94
C PHE A 92 -6.82 -11.93 12.62
N ASP A 93 -6.41 -10.65 12.74
CA ASP A 93 -7.28 -9.51 12.46
C ASP A 93 -7.42 -9.33 10.94
N GLY A 94 -8.63 -9.45 10.43
CA GLY A 94 -8.98 -9.31 9.02
C GLY A 94 -10.14 -8.35 8.80
N ARG A 95 -10.81 -8.48 7.66
CA ARG A 95 -12.01 -7.72 7.34
C ARG A 95 -13.10 -8.03 8.36
N VAL A 96 -13.74 -6.99 8.90
CA VAL A 96 -14.86 -7.11 9.84
C VAL A 96 -16.00 -7.95 9.21
N ASP A 97 -16.71 -8.70 10.05
CA ASP A 97 -17.80 -9.59 9.66
C ASP A 97 -17.40 -10.75 8.71
N THR A 98 -16.11 -11.12 8.73
CA THR A 98 -15.60 -12.30 8.03
C THR A 98 -14.79 -13.18 8.98
N GLU A 99 -14.58 -14.45 8.62
CA GLU A 99 -13.73 -15.38 9.37
C GLU A 99 -12.23 -15.12 9.15
N GLY A 100 -11.79 -13.85 9.29
CA GLY A 100 -10.40 -13.45 9.16
C GLY A 100 -9.89 -13.27 7.72
N ILE A 101 -10.79 -13.11 6.75
CA ILE A 101 -10.41 -12.77 5.36
C ILE A 101 -9.61 -11.46 5.36
N GLY A 102 -8.47 -11.44 4.67
CA GLY A 102 -7.56 -10.30 4.63
C GLY A 102 -6.61 -10.21 5.82
N SER A 103 -6.69 -11.14 6.80
CA SER A 103 -5.74 -11.17 7.91
C SER A 103 -4.34 -11.61 7.46
N THR A 104 -3.36 -11.34 8.29
CA THR A 104 -1.99 -11.83 8.10
C THR A 104 -1.94 -13.36 8.06
N ALA A 105 -2.72 -14.03 8.91
CA ALA A 105 -2.86 -15.48 8.92
C ALA A 105 -3.44 -16.01 7.60
N HIS A 106 -4.41 -15.32 7.03
CA HIS A 106 -4.99 -15.70 5.74
C HIS A 106 -3.93 -15.67 4.63
N VAL A 107 -3.16 -14.59 4.51
CA VAL A 107 -2.09 -14.48 3.50
C VAL A 107 -0.97 -15.49 3.77
N ALA A 108 -0.59 -15.73 5.02
CA ALA A 108 0.39 -16.76 5.36
C ALA A 108 -0.04 -18.15 4.89
N LYS A 109 -1.33 -18.50 5.02
CA LYS A 109 -1.90 -19.75 4.50
C LYS A 109 -1.91 -19.81 2.98
N LEU A 110 -2.37 -18.75 2.30
CA LEU A 110 -2.36 -18.67 0.82
C LEU A 110 -0.95 -18.86 0.24
N LEU A 111 0.05 -18.36 0.95
CA LEU A 111 1.45 -18.49 0.55
C LEU A 111 2.13 -19.75 1.12
N SER A 112 1.48 -20.52 1.97
CA SER A 112 2.11 -21.60 2.74
C SER A 112 3.42 -21.16 3.39
N ALA A 113 3.43 -19.97 3.98
CA ALA A 113 4.60 -19.33 4.55
C ALA A 113 4.62 -19.45 6.08
N PRO A 114 5.77 -19.76 6.71
CA PRO A 114 5.91 -19.71 8.16
C PRO A 114 5.84 -18.26 8.65
N VAL A 115 5.36 -18.10 9.88
CA VAL A 115 5.23 -16.82 10.55
C VAL A 115 6.39 -16.64 11.53
N LEU A 116 7.15 -15.56 11.37
CA LEU A 116 8.05 -15.01 12.37
C LEU A 116 7.25 -14.04 13.25
N PHE A 117 7.06 -14.40 14.50
CA PHE A 117 6.12 -13.70 15.39
C PHE A 117 6.85 -12.68 16.27
N VAL A 118 6.54 -11.40 16.08
CA VAL A 118 7.13 -10.28 16.83
C VAL A 118 6.28 -9.99 18.04
N VAL A 119 6.87 -10.03 19.23
CA VAL A 119 6.19 -9.76 20.49
C VAL A 119 6.79 -8.54 21.18
N ASP A 120 5.96 -7.57 21.51
CA ASP A 120 6.31 -6.50 22.43
C ASP A 120 6.44 -7.09 23.85
N ALA A 121 7.66 -7.17 24.34
CA ALA A 121 7.97 -7.79 25.61
C ALA A 121 7.76 -6.86 26.82
N ARG A 122 7.37 -5.60 26.62
CA ARG A 122 7.09 -4.67 27.72
C ARG A 122 5.99 -5.21 28.61
N GLY A 123 6.28 -5.31 29.92
CA GLY A 123 5.34 -5.85 30.89
C GLY A 123 5.07 -7.35 30.79
N GLN A 124 5.75 -8.07 29.89
CA GLN A 124 5.67 -9.54 29.76
C GLN A 124 6.70 -10.22 30.66
N SER A 125 6.37 -11.42 31.11
CA SER A 125 7.24 -12.34 31.84
C SER A 125 6.84 -13.77 31.44
N ARG A 126 6.75 -14.69 32.37
CA ARG A 126 6.31 -16.08 32.10
C ARG A 126 4.93 -16.18 31.42
N SER A 127 4.04 -15.20 31.63
CA SER A 127 2.72 -15.15 30.96
C SER A 127 2.82 -15.07 29.43
N LEU A 128 4.00 -14.74 28.88
CA LEU A 128 4.27 -14.84 27.45
C LEU A 128 4.01 -16.26 26.92
N ALA A 129 4.30 -17.31 27.70
CA ALA A 129 4.02 -18.68 27.31
C ALA A 129 2.53 -18.91 27.03
N ALA A 130 1.64 -18.35 27.87
CA ALA A 130 0.19 -18.46 27.67
C ALA A 130 -0.28 -17.71 26.41
N LEU A 131 0.27 -16.53 26.16
CA LEU A 131 -0.02 -15.76 24.93
C LEU A 131 0.40 -16.54 23.68
N LEU A 132 1.64 -17.02 23.63
CA LEU A 132 2.17 -17.77 22.50
C LEU A 132 1.44 -19.11 22.30
N HIS A 133 1.09 -19.79 23.37
CA HIS A 133 0.30 -21.01 23.34
C HIS A 133 -1.07 -20.74 22.70
N GLY A 134 -1.73 -19.64 23.08
CA GLY A 134 -3.00 -19.22 22.51
C GLY A 134 -2.92 -18.96 21.00
N PHE A 135 -1.94 -18.18 20.55
CA PHE A 135 -1.76 -17.89 19.11
C PHE A 135 -1.41 -19.15 18.31
N ARG A 136 -0.58 -20.05 18.85
CA ARG A 136 -0.20 -21.30 18.20
C ARG A 136 -1.37 -22.29 18.10
N GLY A 137 -2.22 -22.33 19.13
CA GLY A 137 -3.34 -23.26 19.22
C GLY A 137 -4.64 -22.76 18.56
N TYR A 138 -4.78 -21.46 18.34
CA TYR A 138 -6.00 -20.88 17.79
C TYR A 138 -6.31 -21.35 16.36
N ASP A 139 -5.29 -21.36 15.49
CA ASP A 139 -5.37 -21.94 14.15
C ASP A 139 -4.10 -22.74 13.88
N PRO A 140 -4.14 -24.08 14.06
CA PRO A 140 -2.97 -24.94 13.87
C PRO A 140 -2.48 -25.04 12.41
N THR A 141 -3.26 -24.55 11.45
CA THR A 141 -2.85 -24.46 10.03
C THR A 141 -1.90 -23.29 9.77
N VAL A 142 -1.83 -22.32 10.69
CA VAL A 142 -0.87 -21.22 10.65
C VAL A 142 0.40 -21.63 11.40
N ARG A 143 1.48 -21.77 10.67
CA ARG A 143 2.75 -22.21 11.24
C ARG A 143 3.51 -21.06 11.89
N LEU A 144 3.51 -20.97 13.23
CA LEU A 144 4.44 -20.11 13.95
C LEU A 144 5.82 -20.78 13.95
N GLY A 145 6.77 -20.20 13.22
CA GLY A 145 8.09 -20.81 13.00
C GLY A 145 9.18 -20.30 13.94
N GLY A 146 8.96 -19.14 14.60
CA GLY A 146 9.89 -18.53 15.54
C GLY A 146 9.40 -17.23 16.09
N VAL A 147 10.11 -16.70 17.08
CA VAL A 147 9.74 -15.45 17.79
C VAL A 147 10.89 -14.45 17.73
N VAL A 148 10.55 -13.17 17.52
CA VAL A 148 11.41 -12.03 17.83
C VAL A 148 10.85 -11.31 19.05
N LEU A 149 11.62 -11.25 20.12
CA LEU A 149 11.28 -10.50 21.33
C LEU A 149 11.71 -9.04 21.17
N ASN A 150 10.77 -8.15 21.09
CA ASN A 150 11.01 -6.72 20.92
C ASN A 150 10.87 -5.97 22.28
N GLN A 151 11.57 -4.86 22.46
CA GLN A 151 11.49 -4.01 23.67
C GLN A 151 11.93 -4.72 24.96
N VAL A 152 12.95 -5.59 24.90
CA VAL A 152 13.47 -6.30 26.06
C VAL A 152 14.30 -5.38 26.94
N GLY A 153 14.01 -5.33 28.24
CA GLY A 153 14.56 -4.33 29.17
C GLY A 153 15.92 -4.71 29.79
N SER A 154 16.27 -6.01 29.88
CA SER A 154 17.52 -6.47 30.51
C SER A 154 17.84 -7.93 30.15
N ALA A 155 19.10 -8.36 30.39
CA ALA A 155 19.52 -9.75 30.19
C ALA A 155 18.71 -10.75 31.06
N ARG A 156 18.36 -10.36 32.29
CA ARG A 156 17.52 -11.20 33.17
C ARG A 156 16.11 -11.33 32.59
N HIS A 157 15.56 -10.25 32.03
CA HIS A 157 14.25 -10.26 31.37
C HIS A 157 14.28 -11.17 30.14
N GLU A 158 15.32 -11.05 29.31
CA GLU A 158 15.54 -11.94 28.17
C GLU A 158 15.54 -13.42 28.58
N GLN A 159 16.27 -13.78 29.63
CA GLN A 159 16.35 -15.17 30.10
C GLN A 159 14.96 -15.73 30.47
N VAL A 160 14.13 -14.96 31.16
CA VAL A 160 12.76 -15.36 31.53
C VAL A 160 11.89 -15.55 30.29
N LEU A 161 11.97 -14.62 29.33
CA LEU A 161 11.19 -14.69 28.10
C LEU A 161 11.59 -15.85 27.19
N ARG A 162 12.90 -16.13 27.06
CA ARG A 162 13.39 -17.33 26.34
C ARG A 162 12.89 -18.61 26.98
N GLY A 163 12.86 -18.68 28.32
CA GLY A 163 12.26 -19.80 29.05
C GLY A 163 10.78 -19.96 28.73
N ALA A 164 10.02 -18.89 28.70
CA ALA A 164 8.60 -18.90 28.35
C ALA A 164 8.35 -19.36 26.89
N CYS A 165 9.19 -18.95 25.94
CA CYS A 165 9.12 -19.43 24.56
C CYS A 165 9.45 -20.94 24.45
N ALA A 166 10.46 -21.42 25.18
CA ALA A 166 10.85 -22.83 25.21
C ALA A 166 9.75 -23.73 25.80
N GLU A 167 9.01 -23.26 26.83
CA GLU A 167 7.87 -23.99 27.42
C GLU A 167 6.80 -24.33 26.38
N VAL A 168 6.64 -23.49 25.34
CA VAL A 168 5.66 -23.69 24.25
C VAL A 168 6.29 -24.19 22.96
N GLY A 169 7.57 -24.54 22.97
CA GLY A 169 8.29 -25.10 21.82
C GLY A 169 8.47 -24.11 20.66
N LEU A 170 8.65 -22.84 20.95
CA LEU A 170 8.97 -21.80 19.96
C LEU A 170 10.41 -21.30 20.14
N GLU A 171 11.15 -21.29 19.04
CA GLU A 171 12.52 -20.79 18.99
C GLU A 171 12.53 -19.25 18.99
N VAL A 172 13.45 -18.64 19.76
CA VAL A 172 13.68 -17.19 19.76
C VAL A 172 14.79 -16.88 18.78
N LEU A 173 14.43 -16.34 17.61
CA LEU A 173 15.36 -15.99 16.54
C LEU A 173 15.99 -14.61 16.72
N GLY A 174 15.47 -13.78 17.63
CA GLY A 174 16.04 -12.48 17.91
C GLY A 174 15.51 -11.85 19.19
N VAL A 175 16.32 -10.95 19.75
CA VAL A 175 15.98 -10.19 20.96
C VAL A 175 16.43 -8.74 20.78
N LEU A 176 15.49 -7.86 20.48
CA LEU A 176 15.76 -6.43 20.32
C LEU A 176 15.61 -5.73 21.67
N PRO A 177 16.65 -5.01 22.13
CA PRO A 177 16.60 -4.26 23.36
C PRO A 177 15.64 -3.04 23.20
N ARG A 178 15.17 -2.55 24.33
CA ARG A 178 14.43 -1.29 24.39
C ARG A 178 15.37 -0.13 24.07
N ASP A 179 15.18 0.48 22.90
CA ASP A 179 15.92 1.67 22.45
C ASP A 179 15.02 2.52 21.54
N ASP A 180 14.81 3.77 21.93
CA ASP A 180 13.96 4.72 21.18
C ASP A 180 14.56 5.08 19.80
N LYS A 181 15.84 4.80 19.58
CA LYS A 181 16.51 5.00 18.27
C LYS A 181 15.97 4.09 17.16
N PHE A 182 15.26 3.04 17.51
CA PHE A 182 14.65 2.10 16.54
C PHE A 182 13.21 2.48 16.18
N ALA A 183 12.69 3.59 16.70
CA ALA A 183 11.37 4.06 16.37
C ALA A 183 11.35 4.78 15.03
N LEU A 184 10.49 4.33 14.13
CA LEU A 184 10.17 5.10 12.92
C LEU A 184 9.26 6.28 13.29
N PRO A 185 9.44 7.46 12.68
CA PRO A 185 8.63 8.62 12.99
C PRO A 185 7.17 8.37 12.59
N SER A 186 6.25 8.69 13.49
CA SER A 186 4.81 8.45 13.29
C SER A 186 4.00 9.74 13.45
N ARG A 187 2.84 9.76 12.81
CA ARG A 187 1.83 10.82 12.95
C ARG A 187 0.43 10.19 13.12
N HIS A 188 -0.60 10.99 13.05
CA HIS A 188 -1.99 10.61 13.35
C HIS A 188 -2.60 9.52 12.44
N LEU A 189 -2.01 9.22 11.28
CA LEU A 189 -2.43 8.15 10.36
C LEU A 189 -1.39 7.04 10.17
N GLY A 190 -0.40 6.94 11.05
CA GLY A 190 0.67 5.95 10.96
C GLY A 190 2.05 6.58 10.90
N LEU A 191 2.98 5.96 10.17
CA LEU A 191 4.32 6.50 9.98
C LEU A 191 4.30 7.73 9.05
N VAL A 192 5.28 8.62 9.18
CA VAL A 192 5.60 9.61 8.12
C VAL A 192 6.06 8.82 6.89
N THR A 193 5.62 9.19 5.70
CA THR A 193 6.00 8.41 4.50
C THR A 193 7.51 8.50 4.25
N ALA A 194 8.09 7.45 3.69
CA ALA A 194 9.53 7.42 3.39
C ALA A 194 9.94 8.52 2.42
N ALA A 195 9.07 8.89 1.47
CA ALA A 195 9.30 9.97 0.52
C ALA A 195 9.35 11.36 1.18
N GLU A 196 8.46 11.63 2.14
CA GLU A 196 8.47 12.87 2.93
C GLU A 196 9.69 12.94 3.86
N HIS A 197 10.06 11.81 4.45
CA HIS A 197 11.18 11.74 5.39
C HIS A 197 12.54 11.83 4.67
N GLY A 198 12.59 11.53 3.36
CA GLY A 198 13.75 11.73 2.50
C GLY A 198 15.01 11.02 3.02
N PRO A 199 16.17 11.71 3.08
CA PRO A 199 17.42 11.11 3.57
C PRO A 199 17.33 10.56 5.00
N ALA A 200 16.47 11.12 5.85
CA ALA A 200 16.30 10.65 7.22
C ALA A 200 15.57 9.29 7.27
N ALA A 201 14.72 8.95 6.27
CA ALA A 201 14.17 7.60 6.13
C ALA A 201 15.26 6.56 5.93
N THR A 202 16.22 6.86 5.05
CA THR A 202 17.37 5.98 4.80
C THR A 202 18.19 5.78 6.07
N ALA A 203 18.52 6.86 6.79
CA ALA A 203 19.28 6.80 8.04
C ALA A 203 18.53 5.98 9.13
N ALA A 204 17.20 6.12 9.22
CA ALA A 204 16.39 5.34 10.16
C ALA A 204 16.40 3.83 9.79
N VAL A 205 16.19 3.52 8.51
CA VAL A 205 16.27 2.13 8.00
C VAL A 205 17.64 1.53 8.26
N ASP A 206 18.71 2.31 8.06
CA ASP A 206 20.08 1.87 8.31
C ASP A 206 20.33 1.56 9.79
N ALA A 207 19.87 2.40 10.69
CA ALA A 207 19.99 2.18 12.14
C ALA A 207 19.23 0.93 12.60
N ILE A 208 18.02 0.73 12.06
CA ILE A 208 17.21 -0.47 12.36
C ILE A 208 17.86 -1.73 11.78
N ALA A 209 18.43 -1.66 10.57
CA ALA A 209 19.15 -2.78 9.96
C ALA A 209 20.38 -3.19 10.79
N ASP A 210 21.14 -2.22 11.32
CA ASP A 210 22.26 -2.48 12.21
C ASP A 210 21.83 -3.15 13.53
N ALA A 211 20.69 -2.73 14.07
CA ALA A 211 20.13 -3.35 15.27
C ALA A 211 19.69 -4.79 14.99
N VAL A 212 18.96 -5.01 13.90
CA VAL A 212 18.53 -6.37 13.51
C VAL A 212 19.72 -7.27 13.23
N ALA A 213 20.73 -6.80 12.50
CA ALA A 213 21.93 -7.59 12.20
C ALA A 213 22.70 -8.01 13.47
N ARG A 214 22.66 -7.20 14.54
CA ARG A 214 23.32 -7.55 15.82
C ARG A 214 22.51 -8.46 16.72
N HIS A 215 21.19 -8.41 16.64
CA HIS A 215 20.29 -8.97 17.64
C HIS A 215 19.37 -10.08 17.12
N VAL A 216 19.39 -10.36 15.80
CA VAL A 216 18.58 -11.41 15.17
C VAL A 216 19.51 -12.37 14.43
N ASP A 217 19.29 -13.67 14.60
CA ASP A 217 19.98 -14.71 13.86
C ASP A 217 19.44 -14.78 12.43
N LEU A 218 20.11 -14.05 11.50
CA LEU A 218 19.71 -13.99 10.10
C LEU A 218 19.79 -15.36 9.41
N ASP A 219 20.68 -16.24 9.84
CA ASP A 219 20.80 -17.58 9.27
C ASP A 219 19.64 -18.48 9.71
N ALA A 220 19.19 -18.36 10.96
CA ALA A 220 17.96 -19.01 11.41
C ALA A 220 16.73 -18.49 10.67
N VAL A 221 16.65 -17.17 10.40
CA VAL A 221 15.59 -16.57 9.57
C VAL A 221 15.62 -17.13 8.14
N ARG A 222 16.79 -17.25 7.51
CA ARG A 222 16.94 -17.88 6.17
C ARG A 222 16.50 -19.34 6.17
N ARG A 223 16.90 -20.12 7.20
CA ARG A 223 16.47 -21.52 7.35
C ARG A 223 14.95 -21.60 7.47
N LEU A 224 14.35 -20.80 8.34
CA LEU A 224 12.89 -20.73 8.49
C LEU A 224 12.19 -20.42 7.16
N ALA A 225 12.68 -19.42 6.43
CA ALA A 225 12.12 -19.02 5.15
C ALA A 225 12.28 -20.07 4.04
N ALA A 226 13.28 -20.96 4.15
CA ALA A 226 13.52 -22.03 3.20
C ALA A 226 12.64 -23.28 3.46
N GLU A 227 12.06 -23.41 4.64
CA GLU A 227 11.20 -24.54 5.03
C GLU A 227 9.77 -24.40 4.46
N VAL A 228 9.66 -24.13 3.19
CA VAL A 228 8.37 -23.88 2.50
C VAL A 228 8.23 -24.81 1.29
N PRO A 229 7.02 -25.28 0.99
CA PRO A 229 6.76 -26.02 -0.26
C PRO A 229 6.96 -25.12 -1.48
N ALA A 230 7.17 -25.73 -2.64
CA ALA A 230 7.13 -24.99 -3.90
C ALA A 230 5.75 -24.34 -4.09
N LEU A 231 5.73 -23.10 -4.52
CA LEU A 231 4.51 -22.40 -4.86
C LEU A 231 4.23 -22.64 -6.35
N ALA A 232 3.39 -23.63 -6.65
CA ALA A 232 3.04 -24.03 -8.02
C ALA A 232 1.87 -23.19 -8.55
N VAL A 233 2.14 -21.91 -8.84
CA VAL A 233 1.15 -20.97 -9.41
C VAL A 233 1.74 -20.26 -10.63
N PRO A 234 0.91 -19.90 -11.62
CA PRO A 234 1.35 -19.01 -12.69
C PRO A 234 1.77 -17.65 -12.11
N THR A 235 2.86 -17.12 -12.62
CA THR A 235 3.27 -15.76 -12.25
C THR A 235 2.33 -14.76 -12.92
N TRP A 236 1.85 -13.78 -12.16
CA TRP A 236 1.09 -12.66 -12.72
C TRP A 236 1.94 -11.90 -13.74
N ASP A 237 1.33 -11.52 -14.85
CA ASP A 237 1.97 -10.78 -15.92
C ASP A 237 1.02 -9.69 -16.43
N ALA A 238 1.41 -8.42 -16.28
CA ALA A 238 0.61 -7.28 -16.72
C ALA A 238 0.20 -7.38 -18.19
N HIS A 239 1.04 -7.93 -19.08
CA HIS A 239 0.73 -8.08 -20.49
C HIS A 239 -0.38 -9.09 -20.79
N THR A 240 -0.64 -10.02 -19.88
CA THR A 240 -1.76 -10.98 -20.03
C THR A 240 -3.06 -10.48 -19.41
N GLU A 241 -2.98 -9.45 -18.56
CA GLU A 241 -4.12 -8.89 -17.82
C GLU A 241 -4.82 -7.76 -18.60
N VAL A 242 -4.12 -7.07 -19.50
CA VAL A 242 -4.66 -5.92 -20.24
C VAL A 242 -4.59 -6.14 -21.76
N GLU A 243 -5.49 -5.50 -22.48
CA GLU A 243 -5.45 -5.45 -23.95
C GLU A 243 -4.55 -4.29 -24.39
N PRO A 244 -3.53 -4.52 -25.24
CA PRO A 244 -2.72 -3.45 -25.81
C PRO A 244 -3.57 -2.46 -26.63
N VAL A 245 -3.33 -1.17 -26.43
CA VAL A 245 -3.99 -0.07 -27.13
C VAL A 245 -2.99 0.59 -28.08
N ALA A 246 -3.39 0.81 -29.34
CA ALA A 246 -2.56 1.51 -30.29
C ALA A 246 -2.44 3.02 -29.94
N GLY A 247 -1.34 3.65 -30.37
CA GLY A 247 -1.14 5.11 -30.27
C GLY A 247 -0.23 5.60 -29.14
N THR A 248 0.33 4.71 -28.32
CA THR A 248 1.30 5.05 -27.23
C THR A 248 1.04 6.39 -26.53
N PRO A 249 -0.15 6.59 -25.90
CA PRO A 249 -0.47 7.87 -25.27
C PRO A 249 0.47 8.14 -24.08
N THR A 250 0.99 9.36 -23.95
CA THR A 250 1.73 9.79 -22.76
C THR A 250 0.77 9.98 -21.59
N ILE A 251 0.96 9.23 -20.52
CA ILE A 251 0.16 9.31 -19.29
C ILE A 251 1.06 9.79 -18.17
N ALA A 252 0.75 10.97 -17.64
CA ALA A 252 1.39 11.48 -16.45
C ALA A 252 0.84 10.78 -15.20
N VAL A 253 1.71 10.36 -14.30
CA VAL A 253 1.35 9.78 -12.99
C VAL A 253 1.96 10.64 -11.90
N ALA A 254 1.15 11.23 -11.05
CA ALA A 254 1.66 12.02 -9.94
C ALA A 254 2.41 11.13 -8.94
N GLY A 255 3.51 11.65 -8.42
CA GLY A 255 4.37 11.01 -7.44
C GLY A 255 4.97 12.04 -6.48
N GLY A 256 6.13 11.72 -5.90
CA GLY A 256 6.78 12.57 -4.90
C GLY A 256 6.15 12.48 -3.53
N ALA A 257 6.50 13.40 -2.62
CA ALA A 257 6.13 13.31 -1.21
C ALA A 257 4.62 13.46 -0.95
N ALA A 258 3.91 14.24 -1.78
CA ALA A 258 2.47 14.49 -1.61
C ALA A 258 1.58 13.34 -2.13
N PHE A 259 2.09 12.49 -3.06
CA PHE A 259 1.33 11.47 -3.77
C PHE A 259 2.05 10.11 -3.75
N THR A 260 2.05 9.46 -2.60
CA THR A 260 2.80 8.23 -2.33
C THR A 260 1.95 6.96 -2.32
N PHE A 261 0.61 7.08 -2.39
CA PHE A 261 -0.31 5.95 -2.23
C PHE A 261 -0.67 5.34 -3.59
N GLY A 262 0.32 4.77 -4.26
CA GLY A 262 0.15 4.06 -5.52
C GLY A 262 0.67 2.63 -5.43
N TYR A 263 0.13 1.77 -6.28
CA TYR A 263 0.59 0.39 -6.46
C TYR A 263 1.57 0.32 -7.64
N ALA A 264 2.63 -0.48 -7.51
CA ALA A 264 3.58 -0.71 -8.61
C ALA A 264 2.88 -1.29 -9.85
N GLU A 265 1.87 -2.11 -9.63
CA GLU A 265 1.04 -2.72 -10.67
C GLU A 265 0.29 -1.69 -11.52
N GLN A 266 0.04 -0.47 -11.01
CA GLN A 266 -0.60 0.60 -11.80
C GLN A 266 0.26 1.02 -12.99
N VAL A 267 1.55 1.28 -12.73
CA VAL A 267 2.51 1.68 -13.76
C VAL A 267 2.76 0.52 -14.72
N GLU A 268 2.89 -0.70 -14.20
CA GLU A 268 3.12 -1.92 -14.99
C GLU A 268 1.95 -2.19 -15.95
N LEU A 269 0.70 -2.07 -15.48
CA LEU A 269 -0.49 -2.29 -16.31
C LEU A 269 -0.69 -1.16 -17.34
N LEU A 270 -0.44 0.10 -16.98
CA LEU A 270 -0.50 1.22 -17.93
C LEU A 270 0.51 1.01 -19.08
N ALA A 271 1.75 0.66 -18.75
CA ALA A 271 2.79 0.37 -19.74
C ALA A 271 2.44 -0.85 -20.59
N ALA A 272 1.95 -1.93 -19.98
CA ALA A 272 1.51 -3.14 -20.69
C ALA A 272 0.31 -2.87 -21.64
N ALA A 273 -0.57 -1.94 -21.27
CA ALA A 273 -1.66 -1.48 -22.13
C ALA A 273 -1.19 -0.55 -23.26
N GLY A 274 0.11 -0.22 -23.35
CA GLY A 274 0.70 0.56 -24.45
C GLY A 274 0.93 2.05 -24.14
N ALA A 275 0.78 2.49 -22.88
CA ALA A 275 1.06 3.87 -22.53
C ALA A 275 2.55 4.15 -22.34
N ASP A 276 2.99 5.36 -22.69
CA ASP A 276 4.23 5.96 -22.22
C ASP A 276 3.96 6.62 -20.86
N VAL A 277 4.50 6.04 -19.78
CA VAL A 277 4.21 6.48 -18.41
C VAL A 277 5.31 7.38 -17.89
N VAL A 278 4.96 8.62 -17.56
CA VAL A 278 5.89 9.64 -17.04
C VAL A 278 5.46 10.06 -15.65
N VAL A 279 6.39 9.96 -14.68
CA VAL A 279 6.14 10.43 -13.31
C VAL A 279 6.33 11.94 -13.22
N VAL A 280 5.40 12.61 -12.53
CA VAL A 280 5.41 14.05 -12.26
C VAL A 280 5.35 14.27 -10.75
N ASP A 281 6.24 15.10 -10.20
CA ASP A 281 6.19 15.50 -8.78
C ASP A 281 5.53 16.88 -8.65
N PRO A 282 4.27 16.98 -8.21
CA PRO A 282 3.57 18.26 -8.09
C PRO A 282 4.20 19.26 -7.12
N LEU A 283 5.13 18.83 -6.29
CA LEU A 283 5.89 19.74 -5.41
C LEU A 283 7.11 20.37 -6.10
N ARG A 284 7.53 19.85 -7.26
CA ARG A 284 8.79 20.25 -7.92
C ARG A 284 8.60 20.66 -9.37
N ASP A 285 7.76 19.92 -10.10
CA ASP A 285 7.56 20.13 -11.53
C ASP A 285 6.53 21.25 -11.75
N GLU A 286 6.87 22.22 -12.60
CA GLU A 286 6.00 23.37 -12.92
C GLU A 286 5.08 23.10 -14.14
N ALA A 287 5.24 21.98 -14.84
CA ALA A 287 4.50 21.63 -16.04
C ALA A 287 4.21 20.13 -16.11
N LEU A 288 3.19 19.75 -16.83
CA LEU A 288 2.98 18.37 -17.26
C LEU A 288 3.93 18.04 -18.42
N PRO A 289 4.34 16.76 -18.58
CA PRO A 289 5.10 16.32 -19.75
C PRO A 289 4.46 16.72 -21.07
N ASP A 290 5.27 17.02 -22.06
CA ASP A 290 4.77 17.34 -23.40
C ASP A 290 3.94 16.20 -23.97
N GLY A 291 2.83 16.53 -24.61
CA GLY A 291 1.96 15.51 -25.20
C GLY A 291 1.12 14.71 -24.19
N THR A 292 1.08 15.11 -22.91
CA THR A 292 0.25 14.42 -21.90
C THR A 292 -1.19 14.26 -22.37
N ALA A 293 -1.61 13.02 -22.58
CA ALA A 293 -2.92 12.61 -23.05
C ALA A 293 -3.85 12.15 -21.91
N GLY A 294 -3.29 11.86 -20.73
CA GLY A 294 -4.05 11.47 -19.55
C GLY A 294 -3.26 11.69 -18.26
N LEU A 295 -3.96 11.71 -17.15
CA LEU A 295 -3.37 11.98 -15.83
C LEU A 295 -3.92 11.00 -14.78
N VAL A 296 -3.00 10.40 -14.01
CA VAL A 296 -3.32 9.62 -12.81
C VAL A 296 -2.80 10.37 -11.59
N LEU A 297 -3.68 10.65 -10.66
CA LEU A 297 -3.39 11.30 -9.38
C LEU A 297 -3.69 10.29 -8.25
N PRO A 298 -2.69 9.55 -7.76
CA PRO A 298 -2.90 8.60 -6.66
C PRO A 298 -3.18 9.32 -5.34
N GLY A 299 -3.43 8.55 -4.29
CA GLY A 299 -3.54 9.09 -2.95
C GLY A 299 -2.21 9.51 -2.34
N GLY A 300 -2.30 10.05 -1.13
CA GLY A 300 -1.17 10.56 -0.37
C GLY A 300 -1.62 11.49 0.74
N PHE A 301 -0.72 12.36 1.18
CA PHE A 301 -0.97 13.36 2.20
C PHE A 301 -0.84 14.80 1.66
N PRO A 302 -1.69 15.21 0.70
CA PRO A 302 -1.60 16.57 0.14
C PRO A 302 -1.84 17.66 1.18
N GLU A 303 -2.56 17.36 2.28
CA GLU A 303 -2.78 18.29 3.40
C GLU A 303 -1.48 18.65 4.13
N GLN A 304 -0.46 17.78 4.12
CA GLN A 304 0.85 18.07 4.69
C GLN A 304 1.68 19.00 3.80
N HIS A 305 1.32 19.10 2.53
CA HIS A 305 1.99 19.86 1.48
C HIS A 305 1.07 20.90 0.84
N ALA A 306 -0.02 21.28 1.53
CA ALA A 306 -1.03 22.15 0.95
C ALA A 306 -0.48 23.52 0.51
N ALA A 307 0.46 24.07 1.27
CA ALA A 307 1.10 25.34 0.94
C ALA A 307 1.97 25.25 -0.32
N GLU A 308 2.79 24.20 -0.44
CA GLU A 308 3.66 23.98 -1.60
C GLU A 308 2.83 23.66 -2.85
N LEU A 309 1.83 22.79 -2.75
CA LEU A 309 0.91 22.47 -3.84
C LEU A 309 0.15 23.70 -4.30
N SER A 310 -0.31 24.52 -3.35
CA SER A 310 -0.99 25.80 -3.64
C SER A 310 -0.07 26.81 -4.30
N GLY A 311 1.20 26.85 -3.89
CA GLY A 311 2.21 27.75 -4.47
C GLY A 311 2.61 27.38 -5.91
N ASN A 312 2.39 26.15 -6.34
CA ASN A 312 2.67 25.69 -7.70
C ASN A 312 1.47 25.98 -8.64
N ASP A 313 1.18 27.27 -8.85
CA ASP A 313 0.05 27.74 -9.66
C ASP A 313 0.18 27.36 -11.14
N LYS A 314 1.39 27.25 -11.67
CA LYS A 314 1.64 26.81 -13.05
C LYS A 314 1.16 25.39 -13.29
N LEU A 315 1.54 24.45 -12.45
CA LEU A 315 1.13 23.06 -12.61
C LEU A 315 -0.38 22.90 -12.35
N ARG A 316 -0.93 23.57 -11.32
CA ARG A 316 -2.37 23.57 -11.07
C ARG A 316 -3.17 24.06 -12.29
N ALA A 317 -2.71 25.16 -12.91
CA ALA A 317 -3.31 25.69 -14.13
C ALA A 317 -3.17 24.72 -15.31
N ALA A 318 -2.03 24.02 -15.45
CA ALA A 318 -1.80 23.00 -16.48
C ALA A 318 -2.74 21.79 -16.30
N VAL A 319 -2.95 21.32 -15.07
CA VAL A 319 -3.90 20.25 -14.75
C VAL A 319 -5.33 20.68 -15.08
N ALA A 320 -5.73 21.88 -14.66
CA ALA A 320 -7.06 22.41 -15.00
C ALA A 320 -7.24 22.58 -16.51
N ALA A 321 -6.21 23.01 -17.25
CA ALA A 321 -6.24 23.11 -18.70
C ALA A 321 -6.34 21.73 -19.38
N LEU A 322 -5.63 20.72 -18.86
CA LEU A 322 -5.70 19.33 -19.30
C LEU A 322 -7.16 18.82 -19.23
N VAL A 323 -7.82 19.04 -18.10
CA VAL A 323 -9.23 18.64 -17.90
C VAL A 323 -10.17 19.39 -18.85
N ARG A 324 -10.00 20.73 -19.00
CA ARG A 324 -10.85 21.54 -19.89
C ARG A 324 -10.79 21.09 -21.37
N ARG A 325 -9.64 20.60 -21.84
CA ARG A 325 -9.54 20.04 -23.20
C ARG A 325 -10.07 18.61 -23.32
N GLY A 326 -10.58 18.01 -22.23
CA GLY A 326 -11.27 16.73 -22.24
C GLY A 326 -10.35 15.51 -22.05
N ALA A 327 -9.12 15.68 -21.61
CA ALA A 327 -8.23 14.57 -21.33
C ALA A 327 -8.74 13.73 -20.14
N PRO A 328 -8.59 12.38 -20.20
CA PRO A 328 -8.94 11.50 -19.10
C PRO A 328 -8.13 11.77 -17.84
N VAL A 329 -8.79 11.79 -16.68
CA VAL A 329 -8.13 11.90 -15.38
C VAL A 329 -8.69 10.86 -14.42
N HIS A 330 -7.80 10.12 -13.78
CA HIS A 330 -8.09 9.23 -12.67
C HIS A 330 -7.48 9.80 -11.40
N ALA A 331 -8.30 10.10 -10.39
CA ALA A 331 -7.84 10.64 -9.13
C ALA A 331 -8.39 9.87 -7.94
N GLU A 332 -7.52 9.48 -7.01
CA GLU A 332 -7.87 8.77 -5.79
C GLU A 332 -7.45 9.58 -4.55
N CYS A 333 -8.33 9.67 -3.55
CA CYS A 333 -8.06 10.22 -2.21
C CYS A 333 -7.31 11.57 -2.25
N GLY A 334 -6.00 11.59 -2.04
CA GLY A 334 -5.16 12.79 -2.17
C GLY A 334 -5.27 13.47 -3.53
N GLY A 335 -5.35 12.67 -4.60
CA GLY A 335 -5.56 13.17 -5.96
C GLY A 335 -6.92 13.84 -6.16
N LEU A 336 -7.97 13.31 -5.52
CA LEU A 336 -9.29 13.95 -5.48
C LEU A 336 -9.20 15.33 -4.80
N LEU A 337 -8.52 15.42 -3.65
CA LEU A 337 -8.33 16.68 -2.93
C LEU A 337 -7.54 17.70 -3.74
N TYR A 338 -6.53 17.27 -4.50
CA TYR A 338 -5.77 18.16 -5.38
C TYR A 338 -6.60 18.72 -6.53
N LEU A 339 -7.63 18.00 -6.99
CA LEU A 339 -8.57 18.48 -8.00
C LEU A 339 -9.65 19.42 -7.44
N ALA A 340 -9.86 19.51 -6.14
CA ALA A 340 -10.83 20.36 -5.48
C ALA A 340 -10.54 21.87 -5.68
N ASN A 341 -11.43 22.75 -5.22
CA ASN A 341 -11.21 24.20 -5.21
C ASN A 341 -10.10 24.57 -4.21
N SER A 342 -10.18 24.01 -3.00
CA SER A 342 -9.22 24.27 -1.92
C SER A 342 -9.03 23.06 -1.02
N LEU A 343 -7.95 23.05 -0.25
CA LEU A 343 -7.68 22.13 0.85
C LEU A 343 -7.25 22.93 2.08
N ASP A 344 -8.04 22.90 3.16
CA ASP A 344 -7.87 23.73 4.36
C ASP A 344 -7.68 25.23 4.03
N GLY A 345 -8.40 25.71 3.00
CA GLY A 345 -8.33 27.08 2.51
C GLY A 345 -7.18 27.38 1.53
N ALA A 346 -6.23 26.45 1.35
CA ALA A 346 -5.17 26.59 0.34
C ALA A 346 -5.72 26.23 -1.04
N PRO A 347 -5.60 27.10 -2.08
CA PRO A 347 -6.10 26.86 -3.43
C PRO A 347 -5.51 25.58 -4.05
N MET A 348 -6.37 24.76 -4.68
CA MET A 348 -6.00 23.58 -5.45
C MET A 348 -6.33 23.77 -6.93
N CYS A 349 -6.52 22.72 -7.72
CA CYS A 349 -6.68 22.83 -9.18
C CYS A 349 -8.03 23.44 -9.62
N GLY A 350 -9.05 23.50 -8.77
CA GLY A 350 -10.37 24.08 -9.09
C GLY A 350 -11.14 23.34 -10.20
N VAL A 351 -10.93 22.03 -10.30
CA VAL A 351 -11.62 21.15 -11.27
C VAL A 351 -12.94 20.64 -10.70
N ILE A 352 -12.93 20.30 -9.42
CA ILE A 352 -14.09 19.82 -8.67
C ILE A 352 -14.60 20.96 -7.80
N ASP A 353 -15.87 21.31 -7.95
CA ASP A 353 -16.53 22.37 -7.18
C ASP A 353 -16.86 21.89 -5.76
N ALA A 354 -15.83 21.72 -4.98
CA ALA A 354 -15.88 21.33 -3.57
C ALA A 354 -14.61 21.80 -2.86
N ASP A 355 -14.71 22.06 -1.56
CA ASP A 355 -13.61 22.41 -0.69
C ASP A 355 -13.28 21.25 0.22
N GLY A 356 -12.00 20.90 0.28
CA GLY A 356 -11.46 19.87 1.16
C GLY A 356 -11.06 20.44 2.52
N SER A 357 -11.29 19.68 3.58
CA SER A 357 -10.84 20.05 4.93
C SER A 357 -10.47 18.84 5.76
N MET A 358 -9.50 19.03 6.69
CA MET A 358 -9.18 18.04 7.71
C MET A 358 -10.33 17.89 8.70
N THR A 359 -10.57 16.66 9.15
CA THR A 359 -11.58 16.34 10.15
C THR A 359 -10.98 15.51 11.29
N PRO A 360 -11.56 15.55 12.51
CA PRO A 360 -11.12 14.68 13.58
C PRO A 360 -11.45 13.21 13.35
N ARG A 361 -12.39 12.92 12.45
CA ARG A 361 -12.87 11.55 12.16
C ARG A 361 -11.94 10.85 11.18
N LEU A 362 -11.50 9.64 11.52
CA LEU A 362 -10.85 8.72 10.59
C LEU A 362 -11.93 7.96 9.82
N THR A 363 -11.86 8.01 8.49
CA THR A 363 -12.59 7.12 7.59
C THR A 363 -11.62 6.03 7.15
N LEU A 364 -11.96 4.79 7.51
CA LEU A 364 -11.11 3.61 7.27
C LEU A 364 -11.98 2.40 6.94
N GLY A 365 -11.57 1.61 5.95
CA GLY A 365 -12.12 0.28 5.72
C GLY A 365 -12.46 -0.02 4.26
N TYR A 366 -12.73 -1.29 4.01
CA TYR A 366 -13.13 -1.79 2.70
C TYR A 366 -14.55 -1.36 2.33
N ARG A 367 -14.78 -1.14 1.02
CA ARG A 367 -16.08 -0.82 0.42
C ARG A 367 -16.31 -1.70 -0.79
N ASP A 368 -17.44 -2.43 -0.78
CA ASP A 368 -17.92 -3.15 -1.96
C ASP A 368 -18.76 -2.18 -2.78
N ALA A 369 -18.13 -1.54 -3.76
CA ALA A 369 -18.67 -0.46 -4.52
C ALA A 369 -19.21 -0.90 -5.90
N VAL A 370 -20.17 -0.15 -6.41
CA VAL A 370 -20.73 -0.29 -7.76
C VAL A 370 -20.66 1.03 -8.49
N ALA A 371 -20.26 1.02 -9.75
CA ALA A 371 -20.31 2.19 -10.62
C ALA A 371 -21.77 2.48 -11.03
N PRO A 372 -22.35 3.62 -10.67
CA PRO A 372 -23.75 3.92 -11.04
C PRO A 372 -23.92 4.34 -12.49
N GLN A 373 -22.84 4.68 -13.18
CA GLN A 373 -22.78 5.09 -14.59
C GLN A 373 -21.43 4.78 -15.22
N ASP A 374 -21.34 4.97 -16.54
CA ASP A 374 -20.09 4.87 -17.28
C ASP A 374 -19.13 6.00 -16.89
N SER A 375 -17.84 5.65 -16.78
CA SER A 375 -16.72 6.57 -16.60
C SER A 375 -15.52 6.13 -17.43
N VAL A 376 -14.41 6.85 -17.33
CA VAL A 376 -13.14 6.44 -17.94
C VAL A 376 -12.53 5.17 -17.33
N LEU A 377 -13.00 4.75 -16.15
CA LEU A 377 -12.52 3.55 -15.45
C LEU A 377 -13.52 2.39 -15.50
N ALA A 378 -14.82 2.67 -15.37
CA ALA A 378 -15.82 1.64 -15.13
C ALA A 378 -17.02 1.78 -16.06
N ARG A 379 -17.65 0.67 -16.39
CA ARG A 379 -19.01 0.64 -16.97
C ARG A 379 -20.05 0.68 -15.87
N ALA A 380 -21.23 1.22 -16.18
CA ALA A 380 -22.37 1.15 -15.28
C ALA A 380 -22.63 -0.29 -14.83
N GLY A 381 -22.80 -0.50 -13.52
CA GLY A 381 -22.99 -1.82 -12.92
C GLY A 381 -21.70 -2.57 -12.57
N SER A 382 -20.52 -2.11 -13.00
CA SER A 382 -19.24 -2.71 -12.59
C SER A 382 -19.09 -2.67 -11.08
N ARG A 383 -18.61 -3.74 -10.50
CA ARG A 383 -18.39 -3.91 -9.05
C ARG A 383 -16.91 -3.97 -8.77
N ILE A 384 -16.49 -3.33 -7.68
CA ILE A 384 -15.11 -3.34 -7.19
C ILE A 384 -15.09 -3.32 -5.67
N THR A 385 -14.13 -3.98 -5.07
CA THR A 385 -13.81 -3.76 -3.66
C THR A 385 -12.62 -2.80 -3.60
N GLY A 386 -12.82 -1.68 -2.93
CA GLY A 386 -11.78 -0.69 -2.68
C GLY A 386 -11.64 -0.41 -1.19
N HIS A 387 -10.74 0.51 -0.85
CA HIS A 387 -10.43 0.88 0.52
C HIS A 387 -10.42 2.40 0.70
N GLU A 388 -11.05 2.91 1.75
CA GLU A 388 -10.93 4.31 2.18
C GLU A 388 -9.93 4.41 3.34
N PHE A 389 -9.06 5.42 3.29
CA PHE A 389 -8.10 5.72 4.35
C PHE A 389 -7.78 7.21 4.36
N HIS A 390 -8.57 8.02 5.08
CA HIS A 390 -8.39 9.46 5.15
C HIS A 390 -8.98 10.09 6.41
N ARG A 391 -8.52 11.30 6.74
CA ARG A 391 -9.11 12.19 7.77
C ARG A 391 -9.63 13.49 7.17
N THR A 392 -9.82 13.55 5.89
CA THR A 392 -10.37 14.70 5.21
C THR A 392 -11.82 14.47 4.83
N ALA A 393 -12.54 15.55 4.55
CA ALA A 393 -13.86 15.53 3.96
C ALA A 393 -13.98 16.65 2.93
N LEU A 394 -14.78 16.41 1.89
CA LEU A 394 -15.20 17.46 0.96
C LEU A 394 -16.50 18.11 1.43
N SER A 395 -16.67 19.39 1.17
CA SER A 395 -17.92 20.15 1.42
C SER A 395 -19.12 19.54 0.72
N VAL A 396 -18.89 18.86 -0.42
CA VAL A 396 -19.87 18.07 -1.16
C VAL A 396 -19.29 16.67 -1.37
N PRO A 397 -19.91 15.59 -0.87
CA PRO A 397 -19.33 14.24 -0.91
C PRO A 397 -19.35 13.61 -2.30
N HIS A 398 -20.19 14.09 -3.21
CA HIS A 398 -20.29 13.60 -4.59
C HIS A 398 -20.88 14.64 -5.53
N GLY A 399 -20.56 14.53 -6.81
CA GLY A 399 -21.19 15.31 -7.87
C GLY A 399 -22.59 14.82 -8.24
N ALA A 400 -23.22 15.48 -9.22
CA ALA A 400 -24.49 15.02 -9.81
C ALA A 400 -24.39 13.59 -10.33
N LYS A 401 -23.18 13.19 -10.75
CA LYS A 401 -22.81 11.84 -11.16
C LYS A 401 -21.75 11.31 -10.19
N PRO A 402 -22.13 10.56 -9.13
CA PRO A 402 -21.17 9.99 -8.20
C PRO A 402 -20.27 8.95 -8.87
N ALA A 403 -19.01 8.84 -8.44
CA ALA A 403 -18.10 7.83 -8.95
C ALA A 403 -18.52 6.43 -8.55
N TRP A 404 -18.87 6.27 -7.28
CA TRP A 404 -19.22 4.99 -6.69
C TRP A 404 -20.46 5.08 -5.81
N ARG A 405 -21.09 3.91 -5.60
CA ARG A 405 -22.13 3.69 -4.59
C ARG A 405 -21.86 2.38 -3.85
N TRP A 406 -22.13 2.35 -2.55
CA TRP A 406 -22.10 1.16 -1.72
C TRP A 406 -23.14 1.22 -0.59
N ARG A 407 -23.24 0.16 0.19
CA ARG A 407 -24.00 0.16 1.45
C ARG A 407 -23.07 0.50 2.60
N GLY A 408 -23.40 1.52 3.38
CA GLY A 408 -22.74 1.85 4.64
C GLY A 408 -22.93 0.76 5.70
N HIS A 409 -22.23 0.87 6.82
CA HIS A 409 -22.38 -0.05 7.95
C HIS A 409 -23.82 -0.04 8.53
N ASP A 410 -24.54 1.07 8.40
CA ASP A 410 -25.95 1.22 8.78
C ASP A 410 -26.92 0.73 7.68
N LEU A 411 -26.42 0.03 6.68
CA LEU A 411 -27.12 -0.46 5.48
C LEU A 411 -27.71 0.63 4.58
N ARG A 412 -27.49 1.90 4.89
CA ARG A 412 -27.92 3.01 4.03
C ARG A 412 -27.07 3.10 2.77
N PRO A 413 -27.67 3.53 1.63
CA PRO A 413 -26.91 3.78 0.43
C PRO A 413 -25.99 5.00 0.63
N VAL A 414 -24.74 4.82 0.27
CA VAL A 414 -23.72 5.89 0.20
C VAL A 414 -23.43 6.16 -1.27
N ALA A 415 -23.36 7.42 -1.65
CA ALA A 415 -22.85 7.87 -2.93
C ALA A 415 -21.61 8.73 -2.67
N GLU A 416 -20.55 8.51 -3.44
CA GLU A 416 -19.27 9.16 -3.22
C GLU A 416 -18.58 9.46 -4.57
N GLY A 417 -17.77 10.54 -4.57
CA GLY A 417 -16.90 10.89 -5.66
C GLY A 417 -17.60 11.54 -6.86
N PHE A 418 -16.85 11.76 -7.91
CA PHE A 418 -17.24 12.62 -9.03
C PHE A 418 -16.91 11.95 -10.36
N VAL A 419 -17.87 11.97 -11.29
CA VAL A 419 -17.63 11.71 -12.71
C VAL A 419 -17.99 13.00 -13.45
N LEU A 420 -16.98 13.73 -13.92
CA LEU A 420 -17.11 15.03 -14.61
C LEU A 420 -16.48 14.90 -16.02
N GLY A 421 -17.33 14.71 -17.05
CA GLY A 421 -16.79 14.41 -18.38
C GLY A 421 -15.91 13.17 -18.38
N ARG A 422 -14.60 13.36 -18.57
CA ARG A 422 -13.59 12.28 -18.55
C ARG A 422 -12.75 12.26 -17.25
N VAL A 423 -13.20 12.95 -16.21
CA VAL A 423 -12.59 12.86 -14.88
C VAL A 423 -13.35 11.84 -14.05
N HIS A 424 -12.63 10.91 -13.43
CA HIS A 424 -13.12 10.03 -12.38
C HIS A 424 -12.31 10.30 -11.12
N ALA A 425 -12.94 10.80 -10.07
CA ALA A 425 -12.28 11.20 -8.84
C ALA A 425 -13.06 10.67 -7.62
N SER A 426 -12.40 10.05 -6.66
CA SER A 426 -13.01 9.35 -5.54
C SER A 426 -12.05 9.27 -4.35
N TYR A 427 -12.59 9.20 -3.11
CA TYR A 427 -11.78 8.80 -1.96
C TYR A 427 -11.41 7.31 -1.96
N LEU A 428 -12.17 6.50 -2.71
CA LEU A 428 -11.97 5.07 -2.75
C LEU A 428 -10.69 4.72 -3.51
N HIS A 429 -9.74 4.11 -2.82
CA HIS A 429 -8.56 3.51 -3.45
C HIS A 429 -8.91 2.16 -4.04
N THR A 430 -8.45 1.89 -5.24
CA THR A 430 -8.66 0.62 -5.95
C THR A 430 -7.34 -0.04 -6.29
N HIS A 431 -7.27 -1.38 -6.19
CA HIS A 431 -6.06 -2.08 -6.63
C HIS A 431 -6.16 -2.39 -8.13
N PRO A 432 -5.22 -1.94 -8.96
CA PRO A 432 -5.33 -2.03 -10.42
C PRO A 432 -5.42 -3.48 -10.94
N ALA A 433 -4.79 -4.44 -10.26
CA ALA A 433 -4.89 -5.86 -10.63
C ALA A 433 -6.27 -6.47 -10.31
N SER A 434 -7.16 -5.78 -9.59
CA SER A 434 -8.53 -6.27 -9.34
C SER A 434 -9.46 -6.06 -10.53
N ALA A 435 -9.18 -5.04 -11.35
CA ALA A 435 -9.98 -4.65 -12.52
C ALA A 435 -9.06 -4.16 -13.66
N PRO A 436 -8.23 -5.02 -14.27
CA PRO A 436 -7.28 -4.63 -15.32
C PRO A 436 -7.96 -4.00 -16.53
N GLU A 437 -9.22 -4.37 -16.80
CA GLU A 437 -10.05 -3.77 -17.85
C GLU A 437 -10.29 -2.26 -17.63
N ALA A 438 -10.24 -1.77 -16.38
CA ALA A 438 -10.31 -0.34 -16.09
C ALA A 438 -9.08 0.39 -16.61
N VAL A 439 -7.90 -0.23 -16.49
CA VAL A 439 -6.64 0.32 -17.04
C VAL A 439 -6.67 0.36 -18.55
N THR A 440 -7.06 -0.73 -19.21
CA THR A 440 -7.24 -0.77 -20.68
C THR A 440 -8.23 0.32 -21.14
N ARG A 441 -9.36 0.47 -20.44
CA ARG A 441 -10.37 1.49 -20.73
C ARG A 441 -9.81 2.91 -20.62
N PHE A 442 -9.03 3.17 -19.58
CA PHE A 442 -8.39 4.46 -19.35
C PHE A 442 -7.35 4.77 -20.44
N VAL A 443 -6.45 3.85 -20.74
CA VAL A 443 -5.43 4.03 -21.79
C VAL A 443 -6.09 4.24 -23.15
N ARG A 444 -7.15 3.50 -23.48
CA ARG A 444 -7.93 3.70 -24.73
C ARG A 444 -8.57 5.08 -24.80
N ALA A 445 -9.06 5.59 -23.67
CA ALA A 445 -9.59 6.94 -23.60
C ALA A 445 -8.48 7.99 -23.85
N CYS A 446 -7.27 7.77 -23.34
CA CYS A 446 -6.13 8.67 -23.58
C CYS A 446 -5.67 8.63 -25.05
N ALA A 447 -5.57 7.45 -25.68
CA ALA A 447 -5.19 7.33 -27.08
C ALA A 447 -6.14 8.04 -28.03
N ASN A 448 -7.46 8.05 -27.75
CA ASN A 448 -8.44 8.77 -28.55
C ASN A 448 -8.28 10.31 -28.45
N GLU A 449 -7.76 10.81 -27.31
CA GLU A 449 -7.45 12.23 -27.14
C GLU A 449 -6.25 12.65 -27.98
N SER A 450 -5.19 11.83 -27.98
CA SER A 450 -4.00 12.09 -28.81
C SER A 450 -4.35 12.19 -30.30
N ALA A 451 -5.17 11.29 -30.82
CA ALA A 451 -5.60 11.30 -32.22
C ALA A 451 -6.44 12.54 -32.59
N CYS A 452 -7.31 13.03 -31.70
CA CYS A 452 -8.06 14.27 -31.90
C CYS A 452 -7.15 15.51 -31.89
N SER A 453 -6.14 15.53 -31.04
CA SER A 453 -5.18 16.66 -30.93
C SER A 453 -4.27 16.77 -32.15
N GLU A 454 -3.86 15.66 -32.74
CA GLU A 454 -3.06 15.63 -34.00
C GLU A 454 -3.88 16.04 -35.22
N ALA A 455 -5.14 15.67 -35.28
CA ALA A 455 -6.03 16.03 -36.40
C ALA A 455 -6.43 17.53 -36.41
N THR A 456 -6.17 18.24 -35.31
CA THR A 456 -6.53 19.69 -35.15
C THR A 456 -5.31 20.61 -35.33
N ARG A 457 -4.11 20.05 -35.49
CA ARG A 457 -2.87 20.77 -35.84
C ARG A 457 -2.63 20.70 -37.34
#